data_f424a00c87585324cd835538e6e5c711
#
_entry.id   f424a00c87585324cd835538e6e5c711
#
_cell.length_a   1.000
_cell.length_b   1.000
_cell.length_c   1.000
_cell.angle_alpha   90.00
_cell.angle_beta   90.00
_cell.angle_gamma   90.00
#
_symmetry.space_group_name_H-M   'P 1'
#
loop_
_entity.id
_entity.type
_entity.pdbx_description
1 polymer ?
#
loop_
_entity_poly.entity_id
_entity_poly.type
_entity_poly.pdbx_seq_one_letter_code
_entity_poly.pdbx_strand_id
1 'polypeptide(L)'
;MSNPINHYLGNPKLKKANITIDFSKEEIQEVVKCSKDIIYFCEKYLKIINIDEGLMPYDPYDYQKQIMHEVAANRFVICKMPRQTGKTTTMVAIMLHYALFNPDFNIAILANKSATAREILGRLQLAYENLPWFLQQGIVEWNKGNIVLENGSKIFASSTSASAIRGMSINLVYLDEFAFVPTTVQEEFFNSVYPTISSGRSSRVLITSTPNGMNMFYKLWHDAEKGHNDYATVSV
;
A
#
# COMPACT_ATOMS: atom_id res chain seq x y z
N MET A 1 -25.01 7.34 -17.70
CA MET A 1 -25.30 6.35 -16.63
C MET A 1 -24.61 5.07 -17.02
N SER A 2 -23.72 4.53 -16.18
CA SER A 2 -23.00 3.27 -16.44
C SER A 2 -23.99 2.10 -16.43
N ASN A 3 -23.83 1.17 -17.38
CA ASN A 3 -24.69 -0.02 -17.47
C ASN A 3 -24.48 -0.89 -16.22
N PRO A 4 -25.53 -1.30 -15.47
CA PRO A 4 -25.40 -2.15 -14.28
C PRO A 4 -24.64 -3.47 -14.49
N ILE A 5 -24.60 -3.97 -15.72
CA ILE A 5 -23.85 -5.19 -16.12
C ILE A 5 -22.34 -5.02 -15.93
N ASN A 6 -21.83 -3.78 -15.95
CA ASN A 6 -20.42 -3.45 -15.83
C ASN A 6 -19.96 -3.28 -14.38
N HIS A 7 -20.86 -3.44 -13.41
CA HIS A 7 -20.58 -3.27 -11.99
C HIS A 7 -20.27 -4.61 -11.33
N TYR A 8 -19.23 -4.63 -10.49
CA TYR A 8 -18.92 -5.82 -9.69
C TYR A 8 -20.01 -6.03 -8.63
N LEU A 9 -20.69 -7.16 -8.67
CA LEU A 9 -21.83 -7.50 -7.80
C LEU A 9 -22.88 -6.38 -7.68
N GLY A 10 -23.08 -5.59 -8.74
CA GLY A 10 -24.05 -4.50 -8.77
C GLY A 10 -23.62 -3.22 -8.05
N ASN A 11 -22.40 -3.14 -7.47
CA ASN A 11 -21.91 -1.93 -6.84
C ASN A 11 -21.43 -0.91 -7.90
N PRO A 12 -22.08 0.27 -8.02
CA PRO A 12 -21.76 1.26 -9.05
C PRO A 12 -20.37 1.91 -8.90
N LYS A 13 -19.71 1.73 -7.75
CA LYS A 13 -18.37 2.24 -7.48
C LYS A 13 -17.27 1.26 -7.87
N LEU A 14 -17.63 0.04 -8.25
CA LEU A 14 -16.67 -1.02 -8.56
C LEU A 14 -16.81 -1.49 -9.99
N LYS A 15 -15.77 -1.28 -10.78
CA LYS A 15 -15.68 -1.79 -12.14
C LYS A 15 -15.52 -3.32 -12.12
N LYS A 16 -16.34 -4.04 -12.87
CA LYS A 16 -16.23 -5.49 -13.05
C LYS A 16 -15.05 -5.82 -13.95
N ALA A 17 -14.36 -6.93 -13.68
CA ALA A 17 -13.31 -7.45 -14.56
C ALA A 17 -13.86 -7.93 -15.92
N ASN A 18 -13.01 -7.94 -16.92
CA ASN A 18 -13.28 -8.45 -18.27
C ASN A 18 -14.41 -7.72 -19.00
N ILE A 19 -14.56 -6.42 -18.76
CA ILE A 19 -15.46 -5.57 -19.53
C ILE A 19 -14.66 -4.69 -20.50
N THR A 20 -15.16 -4.53 -21.72
CA THR A 20 -14.59 -3.61 -22.68
C THR A 20 -15.06 -2.19 -22.38
N ILE A 21 -14.12 -1.26 -22.26
CA ILE A 21 -14.37 0.17 -22.08
C ILE A 21 -13.57 0.91 -23.14
N ASP A 22 -14.25 1.80 -23.86
CA ASP A 22 -13.58 2.73 -24.76
C ASP A 22 -13.06 3.92 -23.96
N PHE A 23 -11.76 4.14 -24.02
CA PHE A 23 -11.11 5.30 -23.40
C PHE A 23 -10.96 6.43 -24.40
N SER A 24 -11.23 7.66 -23.99
CA SER A 24 -10.87 8.83 -24.76
C SER A 24 -9.34 9.00 -24.80
N LYS A 25 -8.84 9.81 -25.76
CA LYS A 25 -7.40 10.11 -25.84
C LYS A 25 -6.90 10.82 -24.59
N GLU A 26 -7.72 11.68 -24.02
CA GLU A 26 -7.45 12.43 -22.79
C GLU A 26 -7.35 11.47 -21.59
N GLU A 27 -8.26 10.50 -21.46
CA GLU A 27 -8.22 9.49 -20.40
C GLU A 27 -6.96 8.62 -20.49
N ILE A 28 -6.55 8.22 -21.69
CA ILE A 28 -5.31 7.45 -21.90
C ILE A 28 -4.10 8.29 -21.46
N GLN A 29 -4.04 9.58 -21.80
CA GLN A 29 -2.96 10.47 -21.39
C GLN A 29 -2.92 10.64 -19.86
N GLU A 30 -4.09 10.74 -19.21
CA GLU A 30 -4.19 10.83 -17.75
C GLU A 30 -3.72 9.54 -17.08
N VAL A 31 -4.09 8.36 -17.58
CA VAL A 31 -3.58 7.08 -17.09
C VAL A 31 -2.06 7.01 -17.16
N VAL A 32 -1.47 7.41 -18.31
CA VAL A 32 -0.01 7.44 -18.49
C VAL A 32 0.65 8.43 -17.53
N LYS A 33 0.06 9.59 -17.31
CA LYS A 33 0.59 10.59 -16.38
C LYS A 33 0.53 10.11 -14.94
N CYS A 34 -0.62 9.59 -14.52
CA CYS A 34 -0.79 9.02 -13.18
C CYS A 34 0.15 7.84 -12.91
N SER A 35 0.39 6.97 -13.90
CA SER A 35 1.29 5.82 -13.73
C SER A 35 2.75 6.21 -13.49
N LYS A 36 3.18 7.38 -13.98
CA LYS A 36 4.55 7.90 -13.85
C LYS A 36 4.75 8.79 -12.64
N ASP A 37 3.69 9.41 -12.14
CA ASP A 37 3.75 10.42 -11.08
C ASP A 37 2.67 10.13 -10.03
N ILE A 38 3.11 9.52 -8.92
CA ILE A 38 2.23 9.21 -7.80
C ILE A 38 1.68 10.46 -7.11
N ILE A 39 2.46 11.55 -7.07
CA ILE A 39 2.02 12.80 -6.43
C ILE A 39 0.89 13.41 -7.25
N TYR A 40 1.05 13.49 -8.57
CA TYR A 40 -0.01 13.92 -9.47
C TYR A 40 -1.27 13.06 -9.35
N PHE A 41 -1.11 11.73 -9.28
CA PHE A 41 -2.23 10.80 -9.05
C PHE A 41 -2.97 11.12 -7.75
N CYS A 42 -2.23 11.33 -6.65
CA CYS A 42 -2.80 11.65 -5.35
C CYS A 42 -3.57 12.98 -5.37
N GLU A 43 -2.92 14.05 -5.80
CA GLU A 43 -3.48 15.41 -5.78
C GLU A 43 -4.73 15.53 -6.67
N LYS A 44 -4.75 14.84 -7.80
CA LYS A 44 -5.84 15.00 -8.77
C LYS A 44 -7.00 14.04 -8.56
N TYR A 45 -6.75 12.82 -8.14
CA TYR A 45 -7.75 11.76 -8.19
C TYR A 45 -8.02 11.07 -6.86
N LEU A 46 -7.05 11.05 -5.94
CA LEU A 46 -7.22 10.32 -4.71
C LEU A 46 -8.11 11.08 -3.72
N LYS A 47 -9.02 10.36 -3.07
CA LYS A 47 -9.84 10.89 -1.98
C LYS A 47 -9.61 10.09 -0.72
N ILE A 48 -9.62 10.79 0.40
CA ILE A 48 -9.42 10.24 1.74
C ILE A 48 -10.55 10.67 2.67
N ILE A 49 -10.71 9.96 3.78
CA ILE A 49 -11.57 10.42 4.86
C ILE A 49 -10.76 11.25 5.85
N ASN A 50 -11.17 12.48 6.04
CA ASN A 50 -10.78 13.32 7.15
C ASN A 50 -11.84 13.21 8.25
N ILE A 51 -11.42 13.25 9.52
CA ILE A 51 -12.33 13.09 10.68
C ILE A 51 -13.32 14.25 10.76
N ASP A 52 -12.88 15.46 10.43
CA ASP A 52 -13.66 16.68 10.59
C ASP A 52 -14.47 17.02 9.31
N GLU A 53 -13.91 16.76 8.12
CA GLU A 53 -14.46 17.16 6.83
C GLU A 53 -15.10 16.02 6.03
N GLY A 54 -14.94 14.77 6.48
CA GLY A 54 -15.42 13.60 5.78
C GLY A 54 -14.58 13.26 4.54
N LEU A 55 -15.23 12.90 3.42
CA LEU A 55 -14.54 12.53 2.18
C LEU A 55 -14.03 13.79 1.46
N MET A 56 -12.70 13.92 1.34
CA MET A 56 -12.05 15.06 0.72
C MET A 56 -10.93 14.63 -0.26
N PRO A 57 -10.50 15.51 -1.20
CA PRO A 57 -9.30 15.27 -1.99
C PRO A 57 -8.06 15.09 -1.10
N TYR A 58 -7.14 14.24 -1.54
CA TYR A 58 -5.88 14.03 -0.85
C TYR A 58 -4.80 14.96 -1.41
N ASP A 59 -4.43 15.95 -0.62
CA ASP A 59 -3.29 16.83 -0.86
C ASP A 59 -2.14 16.43 0.10
N PRO A 60 -1.12 15.69 -0.37
CA PRO A 60 -0.06 15.21 0.50
C PRO A 60 0.83 16.34 1.01
N TYR A 61 1.12 16.35 2.31
CA TYR A 61 2.13 17.22 2.90
C TYR A 61 3.53 16.94 2.34
N ASP A 62 4.45 17.89 2.43
CA ASP A 62 5.81 17.75 1.89
C ASP A 62 6.55 16.50 2.40
N TYR A 63 6.43 16.18 3.70
CA TYR A 63 7.02 14.96 4.25
C TYR A 63 6.36 13.67 3.71
N GLN A 64 5.09 13.71 3.34
CA GLN A 64 4.41 12.58 2.69
C GLN A 64 4.90 12.41 1.24
N LYS A 65 5.08 13.51 0.52
CA LYS A 65 5.71 13.52 -0.82
C LYS A 65 7.14 12.98 -0.74
N GLN A 66 7.90 13.37 0.29
CA GLN A 66 9.25 12.81 0.53
C GLN A 66 9.19 11.29 0.72
N ILE A 67 8.25 10.76 1.51
CA ILE A 67 8.08 9.31 1.68
C ILE A 67 7.80 8.64 0.32
N MET A 68 6.93 9.21 -0.52
CA MET A 68 6.62 8.68 -1.85
C MET A 68 7.86 8.63 -2.74
N HIS A 69 8.70 9.67 -2.72
CA HIS A 69 9.97 9.71 -3.44
C HIS A 69 10.95 8.64 -2.94
N GLU A 70 11.12 8.51 -1.62
CA GLU A 70 12.00 7.50 -1.04
C GLU A 70 11.54 6.07 -1.38
N VAL A 71 10.23 5.82 -1.35
CA VAL A 71 9.68 4.51 -1.75
C VAL A 71 9.86 4.26 -3.25
N ALA A 72 9.79 5.27 -4.10
CA ALA A 72 10.07 5.11 -5.53
C ALA A 72 11.55 4.77 -5.78
N ALA A 73 12.46 5.43 -5.07
CA ALA A 73 13.91 5.29 -5.25
C ALA A 73 14.49 4.04 -4.58
N ASN A 74 13.93 3.59 -3.45
CA ASN A 74 14.50 2.53 -2.61
C ASN A 74 13.57 1.32 -2.49
N ARG A 75 14.15 0.13 -2.39
CA ARG A 75 13.42 -1.13 -2.17
C ARG A 75 12.99 -1.31 -0.72
N PHE A 76 13.81 -0.86 0.20
CA PHE A 76 13.62 -0.99 1.64
C PHE A 76 13.52 0.41 2.25
N VAL A 77 12.38 0.72 2.86
CA VAL A 77 12.14 2.02 3.49
C VAL A 77 11.60 1.82 4.89
N ILE A 78 12.21 2.49 5.85
CA ILE A 78 11.76 2.51 7.24
C ILE A 78 11.40 3.94 7.65
N CYS A 79 10.16 4.14 8.12
CA CYS A 79 9.64 5.44 8.50
C CYS A 79 9.41 5.51 10.02
N LYS A 80 10.09 6.41 10.69
CA LYS A 80 9.90 6.75 12.10
C LYS A 80 8.99 7.98 12.18
N MET A 81 7.74 7.80 12.59
CA MET A 81 6.73 8.86 12.51
C MET A 81 5.88 8.92 13.78
N PRO A 82 5.51 10.13 14.25
CA PRO A 82 4.53 10.27 15.34
C PRO A 82 3.15 9.74 14.95
N ARG A 83 2.27 9.63 15.93
CA ARG A 83 0.85 9.35 15.67
C ARG A 83 0.19 10.53 14.96
N GLN A 84 -0.90 10.25 14.20
CA GLN A 84 -1.72 11.26 13.52
C GLN A 84 -1.01 12.09 12.43
N THR A 85 0.09 11.58 11.89
CA THR A 85 0.81 12.19 10.75
C THR A 85 0.37 11.67 9.38
N GLY A 86 -0.74 10.96 9.29
CA GLY A 86 -1.21 10.42 8.02
C GLY A 86 -0.37 9.27 7.44
N LYS A 87 0.47 8.58 8.27
CA LYS A 87 1.27 7.41 7.86
C LYS A 87 0.47 6.43 6.99
N THR A 88 -0.62 5.95 7.55
CA THR A 88 -1.48 4.93 6.92
C THR A 88 -2.05 5.45 5.60
N THR A 89 -2.46 6.71 5.55
CA THR A 89 -3.00 7.35 4.32
C THR A 89 -1.95 7.37 3.22
N THR A 90 -0.71 7.78 3.54
CA THR A 90 0.40 7.79 2.59
C THR A 90 0.72 6.39 2.08
N MET A 91 0.76 5.38 2.97
CA MET A 91 1.02 4.00 2.57
C MET A 91 -0.11 3.41 1.74
N VAL A 92 -1.37 3.73 2.04
CA VAL A 92 -2.53 3.35 1.23
C VAL A 92 -2.41 3.93 -0.19
N ALA A 93 -2.04 5.21 -0.33
CA ALA A 93 -1.84 5.84 -1.63
C ALA A 93 -0.73 5.14 -2.45
N ILE A 94 0.40 4.84 -1.81
CA ILE A 94 1.53 4.12 -2.43
C ILE A 94 1.10 2.72 -2.88
N MET A 95 0.47 1.93 -2.00
CA MET A 95 0.04 0.58 -2.30
C MET A 95 -1.01 0.54 -3.42
N LEU A 96 -1.96 1.46 -3.38
CA LEU A 96 -2.98 1.57 -4.43
C LEU A 96 -2.35 1.92 -5.78
N HIS A 97 -1.44 2.89 -5.82
CA HIS A 97 -0.72 3.26 -7.04
C HIS A 97 0.04 2.06 -7.63
N TYR A 98 0.81 1.33 -6.80
CA TYR A 98 1.53 0.15 -7.28
C TYR A 98 0.58 -0.93 -7.83
N ALA A 99 -0.52 -1.21 -7.16
CA ALA A 99 -1.48 -2.22 -7.59
C ALA A 99 -2.21 -1.86 -8.89
N LEU A 100 -2.49 -0.57 -9.10
CA LEU A 100 -3.19 -0.10 -10.29
C LEU A 100 -2.31 -0.10 -11.54
N PHE A 101 -1.05 0.31 -11.40
CA PHE A 101 -0.19 0.62 -12.54
C PHE A 101 0.92 -0.42 -12.80
N ASN A 102 1.03 -1.47 -11.97
CA ASN A 102 1.94 -2.58 -12.24
C ASN A 102 1.15 -3.89 -12.34
N PRO A 103 1.30 -4.66 -13.41
CA PRO A 103 0.64 -5.95 -13.53
C PRO A 103 1.26 -6.99 -12.57
N ASP A 104 0.45 -7.94 -12.13
CA ASP A 104 0.85 -9.06 -11.27
C ASP A 104 1.56 -8.65 -9.97
N PHE A 105 1.19 -7.48 -9.43
CA PHE A 105 1.85 -6.88 -8.28
C PHE A 105 1.16 -7.28 -6.97
N ASN A 106 1.78 -8.19 -6.22
CA ASN A 106 1.25 -8.74 -4.99
C ASN A 106 1.70 -7.94 -3.77
N ILE A 107 0.74 -7.47 -2.97
CA ILE A 107 0.96 -6.63 -1.79
C ILE A 107 0.45 -7.33 -0.53
N ALA A 108 1.28 -7.42 0.50
CA ALA A 108 0.91 -7.88 1.83
C ALA A 108 0.85 -6.71 2.80
N ILE A 109 -0.31 -6.49 3.42
CA ILE A 109 -0.50 -5.54 4.51
C ILE A 109 -0.44 -6.33 5.82
N LEU A 110 0.59 -6.08 6.62
CA LEU A 110 0.83 -6.76 7.88
C LEU A 110 0.82 -5.78 9.05
N ALA A 111 0.05 -6.07 10.08
CA ALA A 111 -0.02 -5.29 11.30
C ALA A 111 0.04 -6.19 12.54
N ASN A 112 0.21 -5.62 13.72
CA ASN A 112 0.20 -6.40 14.97
C ASN A 112 -1.09 -7.24 15.14
N LYS A 113 -2.23 -6.71 14.70
CA LYS A 113 -3.53 -7.41 14.72
C LYS A 113 -4.14 -7.48 13.32
N SER A 114 -4.73 -8.61 12.98
CA SER A 114 -5.45 -8.80 11.71
C SER A 114 -6.57 -7.76 11.50
N ALA A 115 -7.25 -7.33 12.57
CA ALA A 115 -8.26 -6.28 12.50
C ALA A 115 -7.68 -4.94 12.01
N THR A 116 -6.49 -4.56 12.49
CA THR A 116 -5.79 -3.33 12.05
C THR A 116 -5.37 -3.44 10.57
N ALA A 117 -4.83 -4.58 10.16
CA ALA A 117 -4.47 -4.78 8.75
C ALA A 117 -5.70 -4.68 7.82
N ARG A 118 -6.85 -5.23 8.25
CA ARG A 118 -8.12 -5.12 7.51
C ARG A 118 -8.66 -3.69 7.48
N GLU A 119 -8.46 -2.90 8.52
CA GLU A 119 -8.82 -1.48 8.52
C GLU A 119 -8.02 -0.71 7.46
N ILE A 120 -6.71 -0.97 7.36
CA ILE A 120 -5.85 -0.38 6.33
C ILE A 120 -6.35 -0.77 4.93
N LEU A 121 -6.67 -2.06 4.72
CA LEU A 121 -7.25 -2.53 3.47
C LEU A 121 -8.60 -1.84 3.18
N GLY A 122 -9.45 -1.64 4.19
CA GLY A 122 -10.71 -0.91 4.04
C GLY A 122 -10.53 0.54 3.61
N ARG A 123 -9.49 1.23 4.09
CA ARG A 123 -9.12 2.57 3.63
C ARG A 123 -8.67 2.57 2.16
N LEU A 124 -7.91 1.55 1.75
CA LEU A 124 -7.51 1.36 0.36
C LEU A 124 -8.74 1.08 -0.53
N GLN A 125 -9.68 0.27 -0.06
CA GLN A 125 -10.94 0.00 -0.75
C GLN A 125 -11.75 1.29 -0.96
N LEU A 126 -11.87 2.13 0.08
CA LEU A 126 -12.55 3.41 -0.03
C LEU A 126 -11.88 4.34 -1.04
N ALA A 127 -10.55 4.42 -1.00
CA ALA A 127 -9.80 5.24 -1.95
C ALA A 127 -10.02 4.76 -3.39
N TYR A 128 -9.99 3.45 -3.62
CA TYR A 128 -10.27 2.84 -4.92
C TYR A 128 -11.70 3.13 -5.41
N GLU A 129 -12.72 2.98 -4.56
CA GLU A 129 -14.13 3.21 -4.88
C GLU A 129 -14.43 4.66 -5.32
N ASN A 130 -13.56 5.59 -4.99
CA ASN A 130 -13.70 7.01 -5.33
C ASN A 130 -12.85 7.44 -6.54
N LEU A 131 -12.10 6.51 -7.14
CA LEU A 131 -11.39 6.78 -8.40
C LEU A 131 -12.37 6.84 -9.58
N PRO A 132 -12.08 7.66 -10.59
CA PRO A 132 -12.80 7.61 -11.85
C PRO A 132 -12.56 6.25 -12.54
N TRP A 133 -13.55 5.80 -13.30
CA TRP A 133 -13.56 4.45 -13.91
C TRP A 133 -12.37 4.16 -14.83
N PHE A 134 -11.86 5.18 -15.52
CA PHE A 134 -10.71 5.02 -16.40
C PHE A 134 -9.40 4.73 -15.64
N LEU A 135 -9.33 5.01 -14.33
CA LEU A 135 -8.20 4.65 -13.46
C LEU A 135 -8.41 3.32 -12.72
N GLN A 136 -9.64 2.82 -12.65
CA GLN A 136 -9.92 1.55 -11.97
C GLN A 136 -9.52 0.36 -12.84
N GLN A 137 -8.77 -0.58 -12.28
CA GLN A 137 -8.69 -1.94 -12.81
C GLN A 137 -9.99 -2.69 -12.51
N GLY A 138 -10.40 -3.65 -13.34
CA GLY A 138 -11.59 -4.45 -13.04
C GLY A 138 -11.41 -5.31 -11.80
N ILE A 139 -12.47 -5.51 -11.04
CA ILE A 139 -12.45 -6.31 -9.82
C ILE A 139 -12.75 -7.78 -10.13
N VAL A 140 -11.85 -8.68 -9.72
CA VAL A 140 -12.01 -10.13 -9.74
C VAL A 140 -12.49 -10.63 -8.38
N GLU A 141 -11.90 -10.14 -7.29
CA GLU A 141 -12.28 -10.45 -5.92
C GLU A 141 -12.22 -9.20 -5.05
N TRP A 142 -13.25 -9.05 -4.19
CA TRP A 142 -13.36 -7.90 -3.29
C TRP A 142 -14.00 -8.32 -1.98
N ASN A 143 -13.20 -8.42 -0.94
CA ASN A 143 -13.69 -8.74 0.40
C ASN A 143 -12.87 -8.03 1.48
N LYS A 144 -13.21 -8.24 2.76
CA LYS A 144 -12.60 -7.56 3.91
C LYS A 144 -11.13 -7.95 4.17
N GLY A 145 -10.63 -8.97 3.52
CA GLY A 145 -9.26 -9.47 3.75
C GLY A 145 -8.41 -9.51 2.49
N ASN A 146 -9.05 -9.41 1.30
CA ASN A 146 -8.39 -9.66 0.04
C ASN A 146 -9.03 -8.87 -1.12
N ILE A 147 -8.19 -8.37 -2.02
CA ILE A 147 -8.56 -7.73 -3.28
C ILE A 147 -7.77 -8.40 -4.39
N VAL A 148 -8.45 -8.76 -5.48
CA VAL A 148 -7.81 -9.24 -6.73
C VAL A 148 -8.30 -8.38 -7.88
N LEU A 149 -7.36 -7.80 -8.62
CA LEU A 149 -7.60 -6.94 -9.77
C LEU A 149 -7.41 -7.70 -11.08
N GLU A 150 -8.04 -7.25 -12.15
CA GLU A 150 -7.97 -7.89 -13.48
C GLU A 150 -6.56 -7.86 -14.10
N ASN A 151 -5.70 -6.90 -13.68
CA ASN A 151 -4.29 -6.86 -14.09
C ASN A 151 -3.40 -7.90 -13.37
N GLY A 152 -3.99 -8.84 -12.60
CA GLY A 152 -3.30 -9.87 -11.84
C GLY A 152 -2.83 -9.45 -10.46
N SER A 153 -2.89 -8.16 -10.13
CA SER A 153 -2.42 -7.65 -8.82
C SER A 153 -3.33 -8.11 -7.69
N LYS A 154 -2.72 -8.44 -6.54
CA LYS A 154 -3.41 -8.92 -5.34
C LYS A 154 -2.98 -8.13 -4.13
N ILE A 155 -3.93 -7.78 -3.27
CA ILE A 155 -3.67 -7.10 -2.00
C ILE A 155 -4.37 -7.89 -0.90
N PHE A 156 -3.64 -8.29 0.12
CA PHE A 156 -4.24 -8.98 1.26
C PHE A 156 -3.76 -8.44 2.59
N ALA A 157 -4.59 -8.60 3.61
CA ALA A 157 -4.36 -8.10 4.96
C ALA A 157 -4.32 -9.24 5.98
N SER A 158 -3.25 -9.28 6.79
CA SER A 158 -3.06 -10.31 7.82
C SER A 158 -2.37 -9.72 9.06
N SER A 159 -2.36 -10.49 10.16
CA SER A 159 -1.46 -10.19 11.27
C SER A 159 -0.01 -10.54 10.89
N THR A 160 0.94 -9.79 11.46
CA THR A 160 2.36 -10.10 11.31
C THR A 160 2.66 -11.44 11.99
N SER A 161 3.14 -12.41 11.23
CA SER A 161 3.59 -13.71 11.72
C SER A 161 4.56 -14.35 10.73
N ALA A 162 5.35 -15.30 11.18
CA ALA A 162 6.29 -16.04 10.33
C ALA A 162 5.61 -16.81 9.19
N SER A 163 4.33 -17.16 9.33
CA SER A 163 3.56 -17.90 8.32
C SER A 163 2.72 -17.02 7.40
N ALA A 164 2.58 -15.71 7.71
CA ALA A 164 1.63 -14.82 7.04
C ALA A 164 1.80 -14.76 5.52
N ILE A 165 3.04 -14.84 5.03
CA ILE A 165 3.37 -14.72 3.60
C ILE A 165 4.29 -15.84 3.11
N ARG A 166 4.46 -16.91 3.92
CA ARG A 166 5.30 -18.06 3.54
C ARG A 166 4.73 -18.75 2.30
N GLY A 167 5.58 -18.97 1.31
CA GLY A 167 5.19 -19.62 0.05
C GLY A 167 4.48 -18.72 -0.95
N MET A 168 4.33 -17.43 -0.64
CA MET A 168 3.73 -16.45 -1.55
C MET A 168 4.82 -15.65 -2.28
N SER A 169 4.59 -15.36 -3.56
CA SER A 169 5.40 -14.40 -4.32
C SER A 169 4.87 -12.98 -4.03
N ILE A 170 5.58 -12.23 -3.19
CA ILE A 170 5.17 -10.89 -2.76
C ILE A 170 6.13 -9.85 -3.35
N ASN A 171 5.55 -8.83 -3.99
CA ASN A 171 6.29 -7.70 -4.55
C ASN A 171 6.48 -6.57 -3.53
N LEU A 172 5.50 -6.35 -2.64
CA LEU A 172 5.57 -5.34 -1.59
C LEU A 172 5.00 -5.86 -0.28
N VAL A 173 5.78 -5.77 0.79
CA VAL A 173 5.33 -5.99 2.17
C VAL A 173 5.27 -4.66 2.87
N TYR A 174 4.11 -4.34 3.42
CA TYR A 174 3.91 -3.21 4.32
C TYR A 174 3.74 -3.69 5.76
N LEU A 175 4.62 -3.28 6.64
CA LEU A 175 4.60 -3.56 8.08
C LEU A 175 4.15 -2.30 8.83
N ASP A 176 2.90 -2.32 9.31
CA ASP A 176 2.32 -1.19 10.06
C ASP A 176 2.56 -1.33 11.56
N GLU A 177 2.95 -0.22 12.19
CA GLU A 177 3.25 -0.11 13.63
C GLU A 177 4.16 -1.24 14.13
N PHE A 178 5.22 -1.52 13.34
CA PHE A 178 6.08 -2.69 13.55
C PHE A 178 6.73 -2.73 14.94
N ALA A 179 7.07 -1.57 15.53
CA ALA A 179 7.62 -1.51 16.90
C ALA A 179 6.68 -2.05 17.99
N PHE A 180 5.38 -2.22 17.70
CA PHE A 180 4.38 -2.75 18.62
C PHE A 180 4.06 -4.24 18.42
N VAL A 181 4.66 -4.87 17.42
CA VAL A 181 4.61 -6.33 17.24
C VAL A 181 5.46 -6.96 18.35
N PRO A 182 5.05 -8.08 18.99
CA PRO A 182 5.86 -8.76 19.99
C PRO A 182 7.27 -9.09 19.47
N THR A 183 8.31 -8.89 20.27
CA THR A 183 9.71 -9.02 19.85
C THR A 183 10.02 -10.41 19.28
N THR A 184 9.48 -11.47 19.87
CA THR A 184 9.62 -12.83 19.36
C THR A 184 9.07 -13.02 17.95
N VAL A 185 7.91 -12.37 17.66
CA VAL A 185 7.29 -12.40 16.33
C VAL A 185 8.10 -11.56 15.33
N GLN A 186 8.65 -10.41 15.77
CA GLN A 186 9.54 -9.60 14.93
C GLN A 186 10.77 -10.41 14.49
N GLU A 187 11.45 -11.08 15.44
CA GLU A 187 12.64 -11.89 15.19
C GLU A 187 12.32 -13.08 14.28
N GLU A 188 11.23 -13.80 14.56
CA GLU A 188 10.80 -14.94 13.76
C GLU A 188 10.45 -14.51 12.33
N PHE A 189 9.76 -13.38 12.14
CA PHE A 189 9.45 -12.83 10.83
C PHE A 189 10.72 -12.50 10.04
N PHE A 190 11.66 -11.78 10.64
CA PHE A 190 12.91 -11.43 9.98
C PHE A 190 13.78 -12.63 9.67
N ASN A 191 13.81 -13.64 10.51
CA ASN A 191 14.61 -14.83 10.28
C ASN A 191 14.02 -15.75 9.21
N SER A 192 12.69 -15.84 9.09
CA SER A 192 12.03 -16.84 8.22
C SER A 192 11.43 -16.25 6.95
N VAL A 193 11.00 -15.00 6.95
CA VAL A 193 10.25 -14.37 5.87
C VAL A 193 11.10 -13.36 5.10
N TYR A 194 11.82 -12.53 5.81
CA TYR A 194 12.63 -11.47 5.20
C TYR A 194 13.64 -11.96 4.16
N PRO A 195 14.38 -13.08 4.37
CA PRO A 195 15.30 -13.59 3.36
C PRO A 195 14.62 -13.92 2.04
N THR A 196 13.39 -14.46 2.08
CA THR A 196 12.61 -14.78 0.88
C THR A 196 12.22 -13.53 0.10
N ILE A 197 11.82 -12.46 0.81
CA ILE A 197 11.46 -11.20 0.19
C ILE A 197 12.71 -10.48 -0.35
N SER A 198 13.77 -10.43 0.44
CA SER A 198 14.99 -9.70 0.10
C SER A 198 15.76 -10.33 -1.07
N SER A 199 15.61 -11.64 -1.31
CA SER A 199 16.23 -12.34 -2.45
C SER A 199 15.62 -11.92 -3.79
N GLY A 200 14.39 -11.44 -3.83
CA GLY A 200 13.76 -10.91 -5.04
C GLY A 200 14.41 -9.60 -5.49
N ARG A 201 14.70 -9.44 -6.78
CA ARG A 201 15.36 -8.22 -7.32
C ARG A 201 14.49 -6.97 -7.25
N SER A 202 13.18 -7.12 -7.28
CA SER A 202 12.19 -6.01 -7.31
C SER A 202 11.30 -5.94 -6.08
N SER A 203 11.40 -6.88 -5.16
CA SER A 203 10.58 -6.91 -3.93
C SER A 203 10.91 -5.73 -3.03
N ARG A 204 9.89 -5.19 -2.37
CA ARG A 204 9.97 -3.99 -1.52
C ARG A 204 9.48 -4.29 -0.12
N VAL A 205 10.08 -3.65 0.88
CA VAL A 205 9.63 -3.70 2.27
C VAL A 205 9.48 -2.27 2.78
N LEU A 206 8.29 -1.94 3.21
CA LEU A 206 7.95 -0.66 3.81
C LEU A 206 7.60 -0.89 5.28
N ILE A 207 8.31 -0.24 6.17
CA ILE A 207 8.09 -0.33 7.62
C ILE A 207 7.71 1.03 8.15
N THR A 208 6.58 1.13 8.84
CA THR A 208 6.24 2.35 9.56
C THR A 208 6.01 2.06 11.02
N SER A 209 6.46 2.94 11.91
CA SER A 209 6.11 2.87 13.32
C SER A 209 6.33 4.17 14.05
N THR A 210 5.60 4.33 15.15
CA THR A 210 6.01 5.15 16.27
C THR A 210 7.06 4.38 17.06
N PRO A 211 8.15 5.00 17.56
CA PRO A 211 9.16 4.34 18.38
C PRO A 211 8.55 3.70 19.64
N ASN A 212 8.97 2.48 19.97
CA ASN A 212 8.50 1.75 21.14
C ASN A 212 9.62 0.87 21.72
N GLY A 213 10.59 1.48 22.40
CA GLY A 213 11.72 0.78 23.02
C GLY A 213 12.78 0.26 22.05
N MET A 214 13.75 -0.50 22.59
CA MET A 214 14.90 -1.05 21.86
C MET A 214 14.60 -2.44 21.29
N ASN A 215 13.72 -2.50 20.32
CA ASN A 215 13.30 -3.72 19.63
C ASN A 215 13.91 -3.83 18.23
N MET A 216 13.41 -4.76 17.40
CA MET A 216 13.88 -4.95 16.03
C MET A 216 13.70 -3.68 15.16
N PHE A 217 12.61 -2.90 15.36
CA PHE A 217 12.42 -1.63 14.65
C PHE A 217 13.53 -0.64 14.98
N TYR A 218 13.87 -0.51 16.26
CA TYR A 218 14.99 0.33 16.70
C TYR A 218 16.32 -0.13 16.09
N LYS A 219 16.58 -1.45 16.12
CA LYS A 219 17.82 -2.01 15.54
C LYS A 219 17.91 -1.71 14.04
N LEU A 220 16.85 -1.98 13.28
CA LEU A 220 16.83 -1.71 11.83
C LEU A 220 17.03 -0.23 11.52
N TRP A 221 16.39 0.66 12.29
CA TRP A 221 16.57 2.10 12.16
C TRP A 221 18.01 2.52 12.41
N HIS A 222 18.56 2.10 13.53
CA HIS A 222 19.92 2.47 13.95
C HIS A 222 21.00 1.92 13.00
N ASP A 223 20.83 0.69 12.54
CA ASP A 223 21.71 0.08 11.56
C ASP A 223 21.62 0.81 10.20
N ALA A 224 20.45 1.28 9.82
CA ALA A 224 20.26 2.08 8.60
C ALA A 224 20.96 3.45 8.69
N GLU A 225 20.83 4.15 9.82
CA GLU A 225 21.53 5.43 10.05
C GLU A 225 23.07 5.28 9.99
N LYS A 226 23.58 4.09 10.28
CA LYS A 226 25.02 3.76 10.21
C LYS A 226 25.46 3.15 8.88
N GLY A 227 24.53 2.94 7.94
CA GLY A 227 24.83 2.27 6.68
C GLY A 227 25.13 0.77 6.81
N HIS A 228 24.65 0.11 7.87
CA HIS A 228 24.86 -1.32 8.13
C HIS A 228 23.74 -2.18 7.52
N ASN A 229 22.72 -1.59 6.92
CA ASN A 229 21.69 -2.25 6.16
C ASN A 229 21.22 -1.35 4.98
N ASP A 230 20.38 -1.89 4.10
CA ASP A 230 19.93 -1.23 2.87
C ASP A 230 18.64 -0.39 3.03
N TYR A 231 18.20 -0.12 4.25
CA TYR A 231 16.99 0.68 4.49
C TYR A 231 17.27 2.17 4.31
N ALA A 232 16.48 2.82 3.45
CA ALA A 232 16.36 4.28 3.46
C ALA A 232 15.50 4.70 4.68
N THR A 233 15.95 5.71 5.41
CA THR A 233 15.30 6.20 6.63
C THR A 233 14.50 7.47 6.33
N VAL A 234 13.25 7.53 6.81
CA VAL A 234 12.44 8.75 6.81
C VAL A 234 11.96 9.05 8.24
N SER A 235 12.26 10.23 8.73
CA SER A 235 11.80 10.71 10.03
C SER A 235 10.99 12.00 9.85
N VAL A 236 9.85 12.09 10.56
CA VAL A 236 8.97 13.26 10.60
C VAL A 236 8.88 13.77 12.04
#